data_95741bc7d0e241bf045c372ff9ff3c41
#
_entry.id   95741bc7d0e241bf045c372ff9ff3c41
#
_cell.length_a   1.000
_cell.length_b   1.000
_cell.length_c   1.000
_cell.angle_alpha   90.00
_cell.angle_beta   90.00
_cell.angle_gamma   90.00
#
_symmetry.space_group_name_H-M   'P 1'
#
loop_
_entity.id
_entity.type
_entity.pdbx_description
1 polymer ?
#
loop_
_entity_poly.entity_id
_entity_poly.type
_entity_poly.pdbx_seq_one_letter_code
_entity_poly.pdbx_strand_id
1 'polypeptide(L)'
;GITGHAFLRLQCPTFGLDYCFSYESEKIKGQLWDYITGNLKMGMRGVHTSDYVEDYRIWKRAVHEYRINMPPEAEQRLWEQMDNHMLAENEMQMNLIKYGCTNTLLRYVERALVPDEIVYLWPEKYMTKTAMEIVEEHLQNYPWTLFGFRLTVRSEMRQMEMPKQKIILPPDLLEVWSIATINGEPLLTYLGDLVEAEPVVVKKPWFTPQLCCILLLILIAGIIGSVLVHRRKIYNHKS
;
A
#
# COMPACT_ATOMS: atom_id res chain seq x y z
N GLY A 1 5.04 4.25 -7.73
CA GLY A 1 5.25 4.55 -6.29
C GLY A 1 6.11 3.50 -5.61
N ILE A 2 6.61 3.80 -4.41
CA ILE A 2 7.49 2.91 -3.64
C ILE A 2 6.81 1.57 -3.33
N THR A 3 5.52 1.63 -3.02
CA THR A 3 4.70 0.48 -2.61
C THR A 3 3.81 -0.08 -3.74
N GLY A 4 3.79 0.58 -4.89
CA GLY A 4 2.80 0.32 -5.92
C GLY A 4 1.44 0.95 -5.60
N HIS A 5 0.48 0.73 -6.48
CA HIS A 5 -0.93 1.08 -6.30
C HIS A 5 -1.78 0.10 -7.10
N ALA A 6 -2.92 -0.29 -6.58
CA ALA A 6 -3.87 -1.16 -7.25
C ALA A 6 -5.23 -0.46 -7.35
N PHE A 7 -5.87 -0.60 -8.50
CA PHE A 7 -7.19 -0.05 -8.79
C PHE A 7 -7.97 -1.00 -9.69
N LEU A 8 -9.28 -0.86 -9.72
CA LEU A 8 -10.17 -1.62 -10.58
C LEU A 8 -10.53 -0.78 -11.80
N ARG A 9 -10.49 -1.40 -12.98
CA ARG A 9 -11.08 -0.85 -14.21
C ARG A 9 -12.34 -1.63 -14.52
N LEU A 10 -13.45 -0.93 -14.63
CA LEU A 10 -14.73 -1.48 -15.04
C LEU A 10 -15.14 -0.90 -16.39
N GLN A 11 -15.50 -1.78 -17.33
CA GLN A 11 -15.90 -1.41 -18.67
C GLN A 11 -17.30 -1.92 -18.99
N CYS A 12 -18.12 -1.07 -19.58
CA CYS A 12 -19.39 -1.48 -20.18
C CYS A 12 -19.47 -0.91 -21.61
N PRO A 13 -18.97 -1.65 -22.63
CA PRO A 13 -18.90 -1.18 -24.00
C PRO A 13 -20.27 -0.78 -24.57
N THR A 14 -21.34 -1.45 -24.18
CA THR A 14 -22.73 -1.17 -24.61
C THR A 14 -23.15 0.26 -24.27
N PHE A 15 -22.70 0.78 -23.15
CA PHE A 15 -23.00 2.14 -22.69
C PHE A 15 -21.83 3.12 -22.85
N GLY A 16 -20.72 2.69 -23.44
CA GLY A 16 -19.52 3.50 -23.60
C GLY A 16 -18.86 3.87 -22.28
N LEU A 17 -19.04 3.07 -21.21
CA LEU A 17 -18.48 3.32 -19.90
C LEU A 17 -17.12 2.64 -19.77
N ASP A 18 -16.13 3.38 -19.27
CA ASP A 18 -14.77 2.89 -19.00
C ASP A 18 -14.17 3.73 -17.86
N TYR A 19 -14.21 3.20 -16.65
CA TYR A 19 -13.82 3.90 -15.43
C TYR A 19 -12.83 3.10 -14.60
N CYS A 20 -11.86 3.83 -14.02
CA CYS A 20 -10.98 3.33 -12.98
C CYS A 20 -11.53 3.73 -11.61
N PHE A 21 -11.67 2.75 -10.72
CA PHE A 21 -12.05 2.92 -9.32
C PHE A 21 -10.84 2.70 -8.45
N SER A 22 -10.45 3.74 -7.73
CA SER A 22 -9.28 3.77 -6.88
C SER A 22 -9.63 4.19 -5.46
N TYR A 23 -9.06 3.50 -4.47
CA TYR A 23 -9.19 3.90 -3.08
C TYR A 23 -7.96 4.72 -2.68
N GLU A 24 -8.14 6.02 -2.58
CA GLU A 24 -7.05 6.98 -2.39
C GLU A 24 -7.49 8.24 -1.63
N SER A 25 -6.53 9.07 -1.24
CA SER A 25 -6.80 10.39 -0.67
C SER A 25 -6.85 11.44 -1.76
N GLU A 26 -7.86 12.30 -1.76
CA GLU A 26 -8.01 13.37 -2.73
C GLU A 26 -6.87 14.41 -2.68
N LYS A 27 -6.27 14.63 -1.51
CA LYS A 27 -5.30 15.72 -1.30
C LYS A 27 -4.12 15.26 -0.42
N ILE A 28 -3.04 14.79 -1.04
CA ILE A 28 -1.80 14.51 -0.29
C ILE A 28 -0.98 15.80 -0.05
N LYS A 29 -1.09 16.81 -0.93
CA LYS A 29 -0.34 18.07 -0.78
C LYS A 29 -0.86 18.89 0.39
N GLY A 30 -0.01 19.10 1.39
CA GLY A 30 -0.32 19.91 2.58
C GLY A 30 -0.84 19.10 3.78
N GLN A 31 -1.09 17.80 3.64
CA GLN A 31 -1.65 16.93 4.69
C GLN A 31 -0.61 15.99 5.30
N LEU A 32 0.67 16.35 5.29
CA LEU A 32 1.73 15.52 5.89
C LEU A 32 1.46 15.24 7.38
N TRP A 33 0.91 16.22 8.10
CA TRP A 33 0.56 16.05 9.51
C TRP A 33 -0.59 15.07 9.69
N ASP A 34 -1.64 15.18 8.87
CA ASP A 34 -2.78 14.25 8.90
C ASP A 34 -2.35 12.83 8.53
N TYR A 35 -1.40 12.71 7.57
CA TYR A 35 -0.78 11.43 7.25
C TYR A 35 -0.02 10.83 8.44
N ILE A 36 0.82 11.63 9.10
CA ILE A 36 1.63 11.16 10.25
C ILE A 36 0.75 10.82 11.46
N THR A 37 -0.32 11.58 11.69
CA THR A 37 -1.25 11.37 12.83
C THR A 37 -2.34 10.34 12.53
N GLY A 38 -2.41 9.80 11.28
CA GLY A 38 -3.46 8.85 10.87
C GLY A 38 -4.84 9.50 10.69
N ASN A 39 -4.92 10.83 10.59
CA ASN A 39 -6.16 11.57 10.39
C ASN A 39 -6.48 11.79 8.90
N LEU A 40 -5.62 11.33 8.00
CA LEU A 40 -5.87 11.45 6.57
C LEU A 40 -7.13 10.68 6.20
N LYS A 41 -8.02 11.33 5.46
CA LYS A 41 -9.22 10.69 4.94
C LYS A 41 -8.94 10.08 3.57
N MET A 42 -9.45 8.89 3.36
CA MET A 42 -9.41 8.16 2.09
C MET A 42 -10.82 7.79 1.65
N GLY A 43 -11.04 7.84 0.35
CA GLY A 43 -12.31 7.48 -0.25
C GLY A 43 -12.13 6.76 -1.59
N MET A 44 -13.24 6.20 -2.09
CA MET A 44 -13.29 5.65 -3.44
C MET A 44 -13.42 6.81 -4.43
N ARG A 45 -12.56 6.82 -5.44
CA ARG A 45 -12.65 7.73 -6.60
C ARG A 45 -12.93 6.93 -7.86
N GLY A 46 -13.92 7.41 -8.64
CA GLY A 46 -14.20 6.92 -9.98
C GLY A 46 -13.76 7.99 -11.00
N VAL A 47 -12.85 7.63 -11.89
CA VAL A 47 -12.28 8.52 -12.91
C VAL A 47 -12.30 7.82 -14.25
N HIS A 48 -12.54 8.54 -15.35
CA HIS A 48 -12.39 7.95 -16.69
C HIS A 48 -11.02 7.32 -16.85
N THR A 49 -10.97 6.11 -17.40
CA THR A 49 -9.71 5.36 -17.57
C THR A 49 -8.67 6.14 -18.36
N SER A 50 -9.08 6.87 -19.42
CA SER A 50 -8.18 7.72 -20.22
C SER A 50 -7.43 8.73 -19.34
N ASP A 51 -8.14 9.42 -18.47
CA ASP A 51 -7.60 10.48 -17.63
C ASP A 51 -6.70 9.90 -16.53
N TYR A 52 -7.15 8.78 -15.93
CA TYR A 52 -6.40 8.10 -14.89
C TYR A 52 -5.06 7.53 -15.40
N VAL A 53 -5.09 6.91 -16.59
CA VAL A 53 -3.89 6.36 -17.24
C VAL A 53 -2.95 7.48 -17.70
N GLU A 54 -3.48 8.62 -18.15
CA GLU A 54 -2.65 9.77 -18.55
C GLU A 54 -1.83 10.32 -17.38
N ASP A 55 -2.39 10.39 -16.18
CA ASP A 55 -1.64 10.77 -14.98
C ASP A 55 -0.42 9.86 -14.76
N TYR A 56 -0.58 8.54 -14.94
CA TYR A 56 0.54 7.60 -14.83
C TYR A 56 1.58 7.78 -15.93
N ARG A 57 1.16 8.13 -17.15
CA ARG A 57 2.06 8.44 -18.26
C ARG A 57 2.88 9.70 -17.98
N ILE A 58 2.24 10.76 -17.46
CA ILE A 58 2.91 12.01 -17.04
C ILE A 58 3.92 11.73 -15.91
N TRP A 59 3.57 10.86 -14.97
CA TRP A 59 4.45 10.47 -13.87
C TRP A 59 5.49 9.42 -14.24
N LYS A 60 5.52 8.96 -15.50
CA LYS A 60 6.41 7.91 -16.01
C LYS A 60 6.35 6.63 -15.15
N ARG A 61 5.15 6.17 -14.85
CA ARG A 61 4.89 4.97 -14.07
C ARG A 61 4.20 3.92 -14.93
N ALA A 62 4.69 2.68 -14.90
CA ALA A 62 4.05 1.57 -15.58
C ALA A 62 2.66 1.28 -15.01
N VAL A 63 1.74 0.88 -15.88
CA VAL A 63 0.41 0.38 -15.53
C VAL A 63 0.21 -0.95 -16.24
N HIS A 64 0.20 -2.03 -15.48
CA HIS A 64 -0.04 -3.38 -15.95
C HIS A 64 -1.51 -3.72 -15.80
N GLU A 65 -2.12 -4.22 -16.87
CA GLU A 65 -3.54 -4.57 -16.87
C GLU A 65 -3.73 -6.09 -16.80
N TYR A 66 -4.58 -6.51 -15.88
CA TYR A 66 -5.00 -7.90 -15.70
C TYR A 66 -6.51 -7.97 -15.67
N ARG A 67 -7.10 -8.91 -16.45
CA ARG A 67 -8.50 -9.24 -16.32
C ARG A 67 -8.70 -10.17 -15.14
N ILE A 68 -9.69 -9.88 -14.30
CA ILE A 68 -10.18 -10.81 -13.29
C ILE A 68 -11.23 -11.69 -13.98
N ASN A 69 -10.98 -12.98 -14.09
CA ASN A 69 -11.87 -13.93 -14.76
C ASN A 69 -13.02 -14.30 -13.83
N MET A 70 -14.05 -13.45 -13.80
CA MET A 70 -15.24 -13.67 -12.97
C MET A 70 -16.50 -13.88 -13.84
N PRO A 71 -17.54 -14.54 -13.30
CA PRO A 71 -18.84 -14.67 -13.98
C PRO A 71 -19.49 -13.30 -14.22
N PRO A 72 -20.30 -13.14 -15.29
CA PRO A 72 -20.97 -11.88 -15.62
C PRO A 72 -21.82 -11.31 -14.45
N GLU A 73 -22.44 -12.19 -13.69
CA GLU A 73 -23.25 -11.80 -12.53
C GLU A 73 -22.38 -11.23 -11.39
N ALA A 74 -21.14 -11.68 -11.27
CA ALA A 74 -20.17 -11.14 -10.33
C ALA A 74 -19.64 -9.78 -10.80
N GLU A 75 -19.40 -9.61 -12.11
CA GLU A 75 -19.03 -8.30 -12.68
C GLU A 75 -20.12 -7.27 -12.43
N GLN A 76 -21.40 -7.63 -12.61
CA GLN A 76 -22.54 -6.76 -12.32
C GLN A 76 -22.58 -6.37 -10.83
N ARG A 77 -22.45 -7.35 -9.93
CA ARG A 77 -22.39 -7.09 -8.48
C ARG A 77 -21.21 -6.20 -8.08
N LEU A 78 -20.06 -6.37 -8.74
CA LEU A 78 -18.90 -5.53 -8.50
C LEU A 78 -19.17 -4.08 -8.90
N TRP A 79 -19.78 -3.87 -10.08
CA TRP A 79 -20.19 -2.55 -10.53
C TRP A 79 -21.15 -1.88 -9.54
N GLU A 80 -22.22 -2.58 -9.13
CA GLU A 80 -23.18 -2.07 -8.16
C GLU A 80 -22.55 -1.72 -6.80
N GLN A 81 -21.56 -2.48 -6.36
CA GLN A 81 -20.80 -2.17 -5.15
C GLN A 81 -19.99 -0.86 -5.30
N MET A 82 -19.37 -0.63 -6.46
CA MET A 82 -18.62 0.60 -6.72
C MET A 82 -19.56 1.81 -6.76
N ASP A 83 -20.67 1.74 -7.47
CA ASP A 83 -21.67 2.80 -7.55
C ASP A 83 -22.25 3.13 -6.16
N ASN A 84 -22.64 2.13 -5.41
CA ASN A 84 -23.16 2.33 -4.05
C ASN A 84 -22.12 2.97 -3.11
N HIS A 85 -20.85 2.61 -3.26
CA HIS A 85 -19.78 3.21 -2.46
C HIS A 85 -19.55 4.67 -2.83
N MET A 86 -19.56 5.00 -4.12
CA MET A 86 -19.43 6.37 -4.60
C MET A 86 -20.59 7.26 -4.14
N LEU A 87 -21.84 6.76 -4.18
CA LEU A 87 -23.04 7.48 -3.77
C LEU A 87 -23.08 7.74 -2.26
N ALA A 88 -22.48 6.88 -1.46
CA ALA A 88 -22.55 6.96 0.01
C ALA A 88 -21.57 7.99 0.63
N GLU A 89 -20.77 8.70 -0.16
CA GLU A 89 -19.73 9.65 0.29
C GLU A 89 -18.86 9.08 1.43
N ASN A 90 -18.52 7.80 1.34
CA ASN A 90 -17.83 7.05 2.40
C ASN A 90 -16.34 7.39 2.46
N GLU A 91 -16.03 8.55 3.01
CA GLU A 91 -14.67 8.84 3.46
C GLU A 91 -14.39 8.09 4.77
N MET A 92 -13.32 7.34 4.79
CA MET A 92 -12.83 6.64 5.99
C MET A 92 -11.47 7.19 6.40
N GLN A 93 -11.22 7.18 7.72
CA GLN A 93 -9.92 7.51 8.25
C GLN A 93 -8.87 6.51 7.74
N MET A 94 -7.73 7.02 7.26
CA MET A 94 -6.68 6.18 6.69
C MET A 94 -6.22 5.11 7.66
N ASN A 95 -6.31 3.87 7.23
CA ASN A 95 -5.63 2.75 7.87
C ASN A 95 -4.98 1.91 6.76
N LEU A 96 -3.66 2.00 6.62
CA LEU A 96 -2.89 1.33 5.56
C LEU A 96 -3.13 -0.18 5.49
N ILE A 97 -3.49 -0.78 6.61
CA ILE A 97 -3.72 -2.22 6.72
C ILE A 97 -5.16 -2.59 6.44
N LYS A 98 -6.12 -1.91 7.08
CA LYS A 98 -7.54 -2.26 6.97
C LYS A 98 -8.22 -1.71 5.72
N TYR A 99 -7.78 -0.52 5.28
CA TYR A 99 -8.42 0.27 4.22
C TYR A 99 -7.42 0.72 3.14
N GLY A 100 -6.30 0.01 2.96
CA GLY A 100 -5.40 0.23 1.83
C GLY A 100 -6.03 -0.20 0.50
N CYS A 101 -5.49 0.28 -0.62
CA CYS A 101 -5.98 -0.09 -1.96
C CYS A 101 -6.04 -1.61 -2.17
N THR A 102 -5.03 -2.35 -1.73
CA THR A 102 -4.94 -3.80 -1.83
C THR A 102 -6.09 -4.51 -1.10
N ASN A 103 -6.26 -4.21 0.19
CA ASN A 103 -7.30 -4.87 1.01
C ASN A 103 -8.71 -4.46 0.60
N THR A 104 -8.88 -3.22 0.16
CA THR A 104 -10.18 -2.75 -0.33
C THR A 104 -10.55 -3.47 -1.61
N LEU A 105 -9.65 -3.57 -2.57
CA LEU A 105 -9.85 -4.27 -3.83
C LEU A 105 -10.14 -5.76 -3.59
N LEU A 106 -9.35 -6.44 -2.76
CA LEU A 106 -9.56 -7.83 -2.37
C LEU A 106 -10.99 -8.06 -1.85
N ARG A 107 -11.44 -7.23 -0.92
CA ARG A 107 -12.78 -7.37 -0.32
C ARG A 107 -13.93 -7.14 -1.32
N TYR A 108 -13.78 -6.18 -2.25
CA TYR A 108 -14.82 -5.93 -3.24
C TYR A 108 -14.94 -7.09 -4.22
N VAL A 109 -13.81 -7.60 -4.70
CA VAL A 109 -13.80 -8.74 -5.63
C VAL A 109 -14.37 -9.99 -4.95
N GLU A 110 -13.93 -10.32 -3.74
CA GLU A 110 -14.47 -11.49 -3.03
C GLU A 110 -15.98 -11.39 -2.75
N ARG A 111 -16.47 -10.21 -2.36
CA ARG A 111 -17.90 -9.99 -2.15
C ARG A 111 -18.69 -10.12 -3.44
N ALA A 112 -18.16 -9.63 -4.54
CA ALA A 112 -18.81 -9.74 -5.84
C ALA A 112 -18.91 -11.19 -6.32
N LEU A 113 -17.93 -12.01 -5.97
CA LEU A 113 -17.88 -13.41 -6.39
C LEU A 113 -18.89 -14.33 -5.69
N VAL A 114 -19.39 -13.99 -4.51
CA VAL A 114 -20.36 -14.83 -3.77
C VAL A 114 -21.52 -15.25 -4.69
N PRO A 115 -21.91 -16.56 -4.77
CA PRO A 115 -21.48 -17.67 -3.92
C PRO A 115 -20.17 -18.36 -4.32
N ASP A 116 -19.54 -17.98 -5.46
CA ASP A 116 -18.25 -18.53 -5.85
C ASP A 116 -17.15 -18.05 -4.91
N GLU A 117 -16.06 -18.82 -4.80
CA GLU A 117 -14.93 -18.49 -3.94
C GLU A 117 -13.61 -18.59 -4.71
N ILE A 118 -12.67 -17.70 -4.35
CA ILE A 118 -11.29 -17.77 -4.84
C ILE A 118 -10.57 -18.90 -4.10
N VAL A 119 -10.03 -19.84 -4.86
CA VAL A 119 -9.15 -20.89 -4.34
C VAL A 119 -7.73 -20.35 -4.34
N TYR A 120 -7.21 -20.06 -3.16
CA TYR A 120 -5.87 -19.54 -2.97
C TYR A 120 -4.82 -20.63 -2.87
N LEU A 121 -3.79 -20.53 -3.69
CA LEU A 121 -2.53 -21.26 -3.52
C LEU A 121 -1.54 -20.31 -2.85
N TRP A 122 -1.16 -20.61 -1.61
CA TRP A 122 -0.32 -19.72 -0.83
C TRP A 122 1.17 -19.98 -1.09
N PRO A 123 1.94 -18.99 -1.62
CA PRO A 123 3.40 -19.07 -1.61
C PRO A 123 3.94 -19.24 -0.18
N GLU A 124 5.01 -20.00 -0.04
CA GLU A 124 5.59 -20.39 1.26
C GLU A 124 5.84 -19.19 2.19
N LYS A 125 6.23 -18.04 1.64
CA LYS A 125 6.50 -16.84 2.44
C LYS A 125 5.30 -16.36 3.26
N TYR A 126 4.06 -16.54 2.77
CA TYR A 126 2.85 -16.15 3.51
C TYR A 126 2.52 -17.12 4.64
N MET A 127 3.03 -18.35 4.57
CA MET A 127 2.87 -19.36 5.62
C MET A 127 3.92 -19.21 6.72
N THR A 128 5.15 -18.84 6.36
CA THR A 128 6.31 -18.90 7.25
C THR A 128 6.77 -17.55 7.79
N LYS A 129 6.58 -16.45 7.04
CA LYS A 129 7.00 -15.10 7.43
C LYS A 129 5.88 -14.30 8.07
N THR A 130 6.26 -13.34 8.90
CA THR A 130 5.35 -12.32 9.40
C THR A 130 5.01 -11.30 8.30
N ALA A 131 3.89 -10.60 8.44
CA ALA A 131 3.50 -9.53 7.52
C ALA A 131 4.58 -8.43 7.42
N MET A 132 5.27 -8.13 8.53
CA MET A 132 6.34 -7.14 8.54
C MET A 132 7.56 -7.61 7.72
N GLU A 133 7.98 -8.87 7.84
CA GLU A 133 9.09 -9.43 7.05
C GLU A 133 8.81 -9.39 5.56
N ILE A 134 7.55 -9.66 5.14
CA ILE A 134 7.14 -9.56 3.73
C ILE A 134 7.26 -8.11 3.24
N VAL A 135 6.77 -7.13 4.01
CA VAL A 135 6.88 -5.71 3.68
C VAL A 135 8.34 -5.24 3.66
N GLU A 136 9.18 -5.75 4.56
CA GLU A 136 10.61 -5.42 4.60
C GLU A 136 11.36 -5.86 3.33
N GLU A 137 10.99 -6.97 2.72
CA GLU A 137 11.56 -7.43 1.46
C GLU A 137 11.28 -6.44 0.31
N HIS A 138 10.07 -5.90 0.23
CA HIS A 138 9.72 -4.90 -0.77
C HIS A 138 10.38 -3.54 -0.52
N LEU A 139 10.56 -3.17 0.75
CA LEU A 139 11.06 -1.85 1.16
C LEU A 139 12.55 -1.80 1.52
N GLN A 140 13.33 -2.85 1.22
CA GLN A 140 14.76 -2.94 1.60
C GLN A 140 15.61 -1.76 1.10
N ASN A 141 15.27 -1.18 -0.05
CA ASN A 141 15.95 -0.02 -0.64
C ASN A 141 15.36 1.33 -0.19
N TYR A 142 14.33 1.32 0.65
CA TYR A 142 13.61 2.50 1.14
C TYR A 142 13.62 2.57 2.68
N PRO A 143 14.79 2.73 3.32
CA PRO A 143 14.92 2.60 4.77
C PRO A 143 14.09 3.59 5.57
N TRP A 144 13.82 4.79 5.05
CA TRP A 144 12.96 5.78 5.70
C TRP A 144 11.48 5.40 5.64
N THR A 145 11.03 4.88 4.50
CA THR A 145 9.66 4.36 4.36
C THR A 145 9.45 3.16 5.28
N LEU A 146 10.41 2.24 5.30
CA LEU A 146 10.37 1.07 6.19
C LEU A 146 10.37 1.49 7.67
N PHE A 147 11.15 2.50 8.04
CA PHE A 147 11.14 3.06 9.38
C PHE A 147 9.76 3.60 9.76
N GLY A 148 9.11 4.35 8.85
CA GLY A 148 7.74 4.82 9.04
C GLY A 148 6.74 3.66 9.23
N PHE A 149 6.79 2.62 8.42
CA PHE A 149 5.96 1.43 8.58
C PHE A 149 6.17 0.76 9.95
N ARG A 150 7.42 0.60 10.38
CA ARG A 150 7.74 0.02 11.69
C ARG A 150 7.18 0.83 12.86
N LEU A 151 7.14 2.15 12.75
CA LEU A 151 6.59 3.02 13.79
C LEU A 151 5.07 3.00 13.83
N THR A 152 4.43 2.99 12.68
CA THR A 152 2.97 3.21 12.59
C THR A 152 2.16 1.92 12.63
N VAL A 153 2.58 0.87 11.93
CA VAL A 153 1.73 -0.33 11.70
C VAL A 153 2.28 -1.64 12.25
N ARG A 154 3.48 -1.62 12.85
CA ARG A 154 4.14 -2.84 13.35
C ARG A 154 3.30 -3.65 14.35
N SER A 155 2.57 -2.98 15.22
CA SER A 155 1.72 -3.65 16.23
C SER A 155 0.54 -4.40 15.59
N GLU A 156 -0.09 -3.82 14.58
CA GLU A 156 -1.17 -4.47 13.83
C GLU A 156 -0.63 -5.63 13.00
N MET A 157 0.50 -5.46 12.32
CA MET A 157 1.12 -6.51 11.50
C MET A 157 1.56 -7.75 12.31
N ARG A 158 1.89 -7.60 13.58
CA ARG A 158 2.20 -8.73 14.47
C ARG A 158 1.02 -9.63 14.78
N GLN A 159 -0.21 -9.13 14.63
CA GLN A 159 -1.45 -9.87 14.91
C GLN A 159 -1.97 -10.59 13.65
N MET A 160 -1.28 -10.47 12.51
CA MET A 160 -1.67 -11.10 11.26
C MET A 160 -1.14 -12.52 11.18
N GLU A 161 -1.94 -13.48 11.56
CA GLU A 161 -1.58 -14.89 11.55
C GLU A 161 -1.94 -15.58 10.23
N MET A 162 -3.12 -15.25 9.67
CA MET A 162 -3.61 -15.86 8.45
C MET A 162 -2.88 -15.33 7.20
N PRO A 163 -2.53 -16.20 6.23
CA PRO A 163 -1.84 -15.80 5.00
C PRO A 163 -2.51 -14.64 4.27
N LYS A 164 -3.83 -14.64 4.17
CA LYS A 164 -4.62 -13.60 3.52
C LYS A 164 -4.44 -12.21 4.15
N GLN A 165 -4.30 -12.14 5.47
CA GLN A 165 -4.07 -10.88 6.17
C GLN A 165 -2.71 -10.25 5.84
N LYS A 166 -1.76 -11.05 5.37
CA LYS A 166 -0.40 -10.62 5.03
C LYS A 166 -0.28 -10.04 3.61
N ILE A 167 -1.35 -10.04 2.83
CA ILE A 167 -1.43 -9.36 1.52
C ILE A 167 -1.62 -7.87 1.78
N ILE A 168 -0.54 -7.10 1.88
CA ILE A 168 -0.60 -5.67 2.25
C ILE A 168 -0.33 -4.77 1.06
N LEU A 169 0.66 -5.11 0.25
CA LEU A 169 1.09 -4.31 -0.89
C LEU A 169 0.50 -4.85 -2.21
N PRO A 170 0.30 -4.00 -3.23
CA PRO A 170 -0.15 -4.44 -4.55
C PRO A 170 0.66 -5.57 -5.18
N PRO A 171 2.02 -5.61 -5.07
CA PRO A 171 2.78 -6.77 -5.54
C PRO A 171 2.41 -8.08 -4.85
N ASP A 172 2.06 -8.05 -3.56
CA ASP A 172 1.63 -9.25 -2.83
C ASP A 172 0.30 -9.77 -3.36
N LEU A 173 -0.65 -8.85 -3.64
CA LEU A 173 -1.95 -9.20 -4.23
C LEU A 173 -1.76 -9.83 -5.61
N LEU A 174 -0.94 -9.21 -6.46
CA LEU A 174 -0.67 -9.72 -7.79
C LEU A 174 -0.02 -11.11 -7.75
N GLU A 175 0.97 -11.32 -6.88
CA GLU A 175 1.62 -12.62 -6.71
C GLU A 175 0.62 -13.72 -6.34
N VAL A 176 -0.22 -13.46 -5.33
CA VAL A 176 -1.21 -14.44 -4.85
C VAL A 176 -2.32 -14.67 -5.87
N TRP A 177 -2.84 -13.62 -6.49
CA TRP A 177 -3.92 -13.74 -7.47
C TRP A 177 -3.47 -14.36 -8.80
N SER A 178 -2.19 -14.22 -9.18
CA SER A 178 -1.65 -14.82 -10.42
C SER A 178 -1.64 -16.34 -10.40
N ILE A 179 -1.66 -16.95 -9.22
CA ILE A 179 -1.69 -18.41 -9.04
C ILE A 179 -3.00 -18.92 -8.44
N ALA A 180 -3.91 -18.00 -8.08
CA ALA A 180 -5.23 -18.36 -7.58
C ALA A 180 -6.15 -18.80 -8.73
N THR A 181 -7.17 -19.56 -8.37
CA THR A 181 -8.19 -20.02 -9.31
C THR A 181 -9.59 -19.70 -8.83
N ILE A 182 -10.53 -19.64 -9.79
CA ILE A 182 -11.97 -19.57 -9.55
C ILE A 182 -12.65 -20.60 -10.45
N ASN A 183 -13.50 -21.45 -9.88
CA ASN A 183 -14.18 -22.53 -10.60
C ASN A 183 -13.24 -23.42 -11.41
N GLY A 184 -11.98 -23.57 -10.95
CA GLY A 184 -10.95 -24.38 -11.61
C GLY A 184 -10.16 -23.65 -12.71
N GLU A 185 -10.52 -22.42 -13.06
CA GLU A 185 -9.82 -21.60 -14.05
C GLU A 185 -8.93 -20.54 -13.36
N PRO A 186 -7.86 -20.05 -14.02
CA PRO A 186 -7.02 -18.98 -13.47
C PRO A 186 -7.84 -17.74 -13.12
N LEU A 187 -7.59 -17.16 -11.94
CA LEU A 187 -8.27 -15.93 -11.49
C LEU A 187 -7.89 -14.72 -12.36
N LEU A 188 -6.63 -14.62 -12.79
CA LEU A 188 -6.13 -13.49 -13.57
C LEU A 188 -5.68 -13.91 -14.97
N THR A 189 -5.93 -13.01 -15.93
CA THR A 189 -5.35 -13.05 -17.28
C THR A 189 -4.64 -11.73 -17.55
N TYR A 190 -3.34 -11.74 -17.87
CA TYR A 190 -2.60 -10.55 -18.25
C TYR A 190 -3.06 -10.06 -19.64
N LEU A 191 -3.40 -8.79 -19.74
CA LEU A 191 -3.87 -8.16 -20.98
C LEU A 191 -2.81 -7.31 -21.67
N GLY A 192 -1.80 -6.85 -20.93
CA GLY A 192 -0.74 -5.98 -21.43
C GLY A 192 -0.52 -4.77 -20.52
N ASP A 193 0.33 -3.87 -20.99
CA ASP A 193 0.64 -2.62 -20.31
C ASP A 193 -0.15 -1.46 -20.91
N LEU A 194 -0.96 -0.77 -20.11
CA LEU A 194 -1.60 0.48 -20.50
C LEU A 194 -0.61 1.63 -20.58
N VAL A 195 0.43 1.57 -19.75
CA VAL A 195 1.56 2.49 -19.73
C VAL A 195 2.84 1.71 -19.53
N GLU A 196 3.74 1.80 -20.49
CA GLU A 196 5.11 1.30 -20.35
C GLU A 196 5.96 2.35 -19.63
N ALA A 197 6.82 1.93 -18.73
CA ALA A 197 7.82 2.79 -18.12
C ALA A 197 9.12 2.02 -17.88
N GLU A 198 10.23 2.73 -18.00
CA GLU A 198 11.52 2.15 -17.68
C GLU A 198 11.62 1.82 -16.18
N PRO A 199 12.18 0.65 -15.83
CA PRO A 199 12.35 0.29 -14.43
C PRO A 199 13.31 1.27 -13.74
N VAL A 200 12.82 1.89 -12.68
CA VAL A 200 13.63 2.81 -11.88
C VAL A 200 14.53 2.01 -10.94
N VAL A 201 15.85 2.04 -11.21
CA VAL A 201 16.84 1.45 -10.30
C VAL A 201 16.98 2.33 -9.07
N VAL A 202 16.41 1.88 -7.96
CA VAL A 202 16.50 2.61 -6.69
C VAL A 202 17.75 2.18 -5.93
N LYS A 203 18.65 3.13 -5.71
CA LYS A 203 19.82 2.93 -4.85
C LYS A 203 19.45 3.23 -3.40
N LYS A 204 19.83 2.33 -2.49
CA LYS A 204 19.66 2.54 -1.06
C LYS A 204 20.41 3.83 -0.64
N PRO A 205 19.75 4.80 0.03
CA PRO A 205 20.40 6.03 0.45
C PRO A 205 21.47 5.74 1.52
N TRP A 206 22.59 6.47 1.46
CA TRP A 206 23.66 6.37 2.48
C TRP A 206 23.19 6.88 3.85
N PHE A 207 22.33 7.91 3.87
CA PHE A 207 21.74 8.46 5.08
C PHE A 207 20.49 7.67 5.45
N THR A 208 20.61 6.83 6.47
CA THR A 208 19.55 5.91 6.93
C THR A 208 19.02 6.33 8.31
N PRO A 209 17.83 5.90 8.73
CA PRO A 209 17.32 6.13 10.08
C PRO A 209 18.29 5.66 11.17
N GLN A 210 18.97 4.52 10.96
CA GLN A 210 19.96 4.00 11.91
C GLN A 210 21.13 4.97 12.09
N LEU A 211 21.68 5.51 10.98
CA LEU A 211 22.75 6.51 11.03
C LEU A 211 22.26 7.77 11.74
N CYS A 212 21.06 8.23 11.44
CA CYS A 212 20.45 9.37 12.12
C CYS A 212 20.35 9.16 13.62
N CYS A 213 19.87 8.00 14.07
CA CYS A 213 19.81 7.67 15.49
C CYS A 213 21.18 7.64 16.15
N ILE A 214 22.20 7.07 15.49
CA ILE A 214 23.59 7.04 16.02
C ILE A 214 24.13 8.46 16.18
N LEU A 215 23.98 9.31 15.18
CA LEU A 215 24.42 10.70 15.25
C LEU A 215 23.72 11.48 16.35
N LEU A 216 22.43 11.26 16.54
CA LEU A 216 21.65 11.87 17.61
C LEU A 216 22.14 11.42 19.00
N LEU A 217 22.42 10.13 19.16
CA LEU A 217 22.97 9.59 20.42
C LEU A 217 24.34 10.18 20.74
N ILE A 218 25.23 10.33 19.76
CA ILE A 218 26.54 10.97 19.91
C ILE A 218 26.37 12.43 20.34
N LEU A 219 25.44 13.16 19.71
CA LEU A 219 25.15 14.54 20.05
C LEU A 219 24.66 14.67 21.50
N ILE A 220 23.68 13.84 21.90
CA ILE A 220 23.15 13.82 23.27
C ILE A 220 24.25 13.49 24.28
N ALA A 221 25.07 12.48 24.00
CA ALA A 221 26.20 12.11 24.87
C ALA A 221 27.22 13.26 25.01
N GLY A 222 27.52 13.98 23.91
CA GLY A 222 28.37 15.17 23.92
C GLY A 222 27.82 16.30 24.78
N ILE A 223 26.51 16.58 24.66
CA ILE A 223 25.83 17.60 25.48
C ILE A 223 25.89 17.22 26.96
N ILE A 224 25.53 15.98 27.32
CA ILE A 224 25.58 15.50 28.70
C ILE A 224 27.01 15.59 29.26
N GLY A 225 28.02 15.14 28.48
CA GLY A 225 29.43 15.21 28.85
C GLY A 225 29.88 16.65 29.12
N SER A 226 29.51 17.58 28.24
CA SER A 226 29.79 19.02 28.39
C SER A 226 29.18 19.60 29.69
N VAL A 227 27.92 19.30 29.96
CA VAL A 227 27.22 19.73 31.16
C VAL A 227 27.89 19.18 32.41
N LEU A 228 28.28 17.91 32.42
CA LEU A 228 28.96 17.30 33.56
C LEU A 228 30.34 17.93 33.85
N VAL A 229 31.13 18.17 32.79
CA VAL A 229 32.42 18.85 32.91
C VAL A 229 32.25 20.28 33.44
N HIS A 230 31.26 21.01 32.94
CA HIS A 230 30.99 22.37 33.39
C HIS A 230 30.58 22.39 34.86
N ARG A 231 29.69 21.49 35.29
CA ARG A 231 29.30 21.34 36.70
C ARG A 231 30.48 21.02 37.62
N ARG A 232 31.39 20.10 37.20
CA ARG A 232 32.61 19.80 38.00
C ARG A 232 33.53 21.02 38.14
N LYS A 233 33.70 21.83 37.09
CA LYS A 233 34.49 23.07 37.18
C LYS A 233 33.91 24.07 38.17
N ILE A 234 32.59 24.24 38.17
CA ILE A 234 31.90 25.15 39.13
C ILE A 234 32.08 24.65 40.56
N TYR A 235 31.96 23.35 40.78
CA TYR A 235 32.10 22.77 42.13
C TYR A 235 33.53 22.93 42.68
N ASN A 236 34.55 22.67 41.86
CA ASN A 236 35.95 22.81 42.23
C ASN A 236 36.40 24.27 42.41
N HIS A 237 35.65 25.26 41.95
CA HIS A 237 35.95 26.69 42.14
C HIS A 237 35.30 27.25 43.43
N LYS A 238 34.41 26.50 44.07
CA LYS A 238 33.71 26.91 45.32
C LYS A 238 34.27 26.24 46.56
N SER A 239 35.18 25.26 46.41
CA SER A 239 35.98 24.66 47.48
C SER A 239 37.38 25.27 47.53
#